data_e19b0637daf382a4b4d92d22acd2da37
#
_entry.id   e19b0637daf382a4b4d92d22acd2da37
#
_cell.length_a   1.000
_cell.length_b   1.000
_cell.length_c   1.000
_cell.angle_alpha   90.00
_cell.angle_beta   90.00
_cell.angle_gamma   90.00
#
_symmetry.space_group_name_H-M   'P 1'
#
loop_
_entity.id
_entity.type
_entity.pdbx_description
1 polymer ?
#
loop_
_entity_poly.entity_id
_entity_poly.type
_entity_poly.pdbx_seq_one_letter_code
_entity_poly.pdbx_strand_id
1 'polypeptide(L)'
;MALFATQVFAQDAPKPYNPNADAKADLKTALDRAKKENKHVLIQIGGNWCPWCLRFHAMAKGAPKIDSLIRADYVYTLLNYSKENKNPEMMKQFDYPNRFGFPVFVVLDKNGKLLHIQDSGMLEHCQVKGYDTTKVLTFLKMWNVKALDPATYQGSFK
;
A
#
# COMPACT_ATOMS: atom_id res chain seq x y z
N MET A 1 33.05 -24.89 -34.95
CA MET A 1 32.55 -24.57 -33.61
C MET A 1 31.73 -23.30 -33.72
N ALA A 2 30.41 -23.42 -33.59
CA ALA A 2 29.49 -22.27 -33.65
C ALA A 2 29.25 -21.80 -32.21
N LEU A 3 29.65 -20.56 -31.88
CA LEU A 3 29.33 -19.91 -30.60
C LEU A 3 27.88 -19.41 -30.65
N PHE A 4 27.02 -20.05 -29.92
CA PHE A 4 25.66 -19.50 -29.64
C PHE A 4 25.80 -18.42 -28.58
N ALA A 5 25.69 -17.16 -28.98
CA ALA A 5 25.54 -16.04 -28.07
C ALA A 5 24.11 -16.09 -27.50
N THR A 6 23.98 -16.47 -26.23
CA THR A 6 22.71 -16.33 -25.47
C THR A 6 22.48 -14.85 -25.21
N GLN A 7 21.51 -14.25 -25.89
CA GLN A 7 21.02 -12.92 -25.57
C GLN A 7 20.21 -13.00 -24.28
N VAL A 8 20.75 -12.48 -23.18
CA VAL A 8 20.04 -12.25 -21.94
C VAL A 8 19.16 -11.02 -22.16
N PHE A 9 17.86 -11.24 -22.39
CA PHE A 9 16.90 -10.15 -22.38
C PHE A 9 16.82 -9.63 -20.93
N ALA A 10 17.26 -8.41 -20.70
CA ALA A 10 17.01 -7.71 -19.47
C ALA A 10 15.48 -7.55 -19.34
N GLN A 11 14.87 -8.26 -18.39
CA GLN A 11 13.47 -8.08 -18.09
C GLN A 11 13.31 -6.68 -17.49
N ASP A 12 12.45 -5.87 -18.10
CA ASP A 12 12.09 -4.54 -17.56
C ASP A 12 11.59 -4.69 -16.13
N ALA A 13 12.09 -3.82 -15.25
CA ALA A 13 11.66 -3.81 -13.85
C ALA A 13 10.12 -3.62 -13.77
N PRO A 14 9.44 -4.29 -12.82
CA PRO A 14 7.99 -4.16 -12.66
C PRO A 14 7.57 -2.69 -12.52
N LYS A 15 6.55 -2.26 -13.30
CA LYS A 15 5.99 -0.91 -13.27
C LYS A 15 4.54 -0.97 -12.76
N PRO A 16 4.30 -1.23 -11.47
CA PRO A 16 2.96 -1.46 -10.94
C PRO A 16 2.09 -0.20 -10.90
N TYR A 17 2.69 0.99 -10.90
CA TYR A 17 1.93 2.24 -10.91
C TYR A 17 1.61 2.68 -12.33
N ASN A 18 0.34 3.03 -12.57
CA ASN A 18 -0.10 3.60 -13.84
C ASN A 18 -0.25 5.14 -13.71
N PRO A 19 0.63 5.96 -14.33
CA PRO A 19 0.51 7.42 -14.26
C PRO A 19 -0.73 7.98 -14.95
N ASN A 20 -1.35 7.20 -15.85
CA ASN A 20 -2.55 7.59 -16.59
C ASN A 20 -3.85 7.07 -15.95
N ALA A 21 -3.78 6.43 -14.78
CA ALA A 21 -4.96 5.93 -14.10
C ALA A 21 -5.86 7.08 -13.61
N ASP A 22 -7.17 6.89 -13.69
CA ASP A 22 -8.13 7.74 -13.02
C ASP A 22 -8.20 7.35 -11.52
N ALA A 23 -7.47 8.09 -10.71
CA ALA A 23 -7.37 7.81 -9.27
C ALA A 23 -8.72 7.89 -8.54
N LYS A 24 -9.67 8.72 -9.02
CA LYS A 24 -11.03 8.80 -8.43
C LYS A 24 -11.85 7.56 -8.77
N ALA A 25 -11.78 7.10 -10.02
CA ALA A 25 -12.46 5.88 -10.46
C ALA A 25 -11.89 4.64 -9.76
N ASP A 26 -10.55 4.56 -9.61
CA ASP A 26 -9.88 3.48 -8.90
C ASP A 26 -10.27 3.46 -7.43
N LEU A 27 -10.30 4.63 -6.77
CA LEU A 27 -10.74 4.75 -5.39
C LEU A 27 -12.21 4.32 -5.23
N LYS A 28 -13.09 4.76 -6.13
CA LYS A 28 -14.49 4.34 -6.11
C LYS A 28 -14.62 2.81 -6.19
N THR A 29 -13.91 2.20 -7.12
CA THR A 29 -13.89 0.74 -7.29
C THR A 29 -13.40 0.03 -6.03
N ALA A 30 -12.33 0.55 -5.41
CA ALA A 30 -11.80 0.00 -4.17
C ALA A 30 -12.79 0.11 -3.00
N LEU A 31 -13.50 1.25 -2.87
CA LEU A 31 -14.52 1.45 -1.85
C LEU A 31 -15.75 0.57 -2.05
N ASP A 32 -16.22 0.42 -3.28
CA ASP A 32 -17.35 -0.46 -3.60
C ASP A 32 -17.03 -1.93 -3.22
N ARG A 33 -15.82 -2.36 -3.51
CA ARG A 33 -15.31 -3.66 -3.11
C ARG A 33 -15.17 -3.79 -1.58
N ALA A 34 -14.63 -2.76 -0.92
CA ALA A 34 -14.45 -2.73 0.53
C ALA A 34 -15.79 -2.83 1.28
N LYS A 35 -16.84 -2.16 0.79
CA LYS A 35 -18.21 -2.30 1.30
C LYS A 35 -18.73 -3.72 1.18
N LYS A 36 -18.58 -4.34 -0.01
CA LYS A 36 -19.05 -5.69 -0.28
C LYS A 36 -18.34 -6.75 0.57
N GLU A 37 -17.04 -6.59 0.78
CA GLU A 37 -16.20 -7.55 1.50
C GLU A 37 -16.05 -7.22 3.00
N ASN A 38 -16.62 -6.11 3.47
CA ASN A 38 -16.44 -5.58 4.84
C ASN A 38 -14.97 -5.44 5.23
N LYS A 39 -14.21 -4.75 4.38
CA LYS A 39 -12.77 -4.50 4.57
C LYS A 39 -12.47 -3.01 4.63
N HIS A 40 -11.29 -2.65 5.10
CA HIS A 40 -10.74 -1.32 4.89
C HIS A 40 -10.02 -1.24 3.52
N VAL A 41 -9.79 0.01 3.04
CA VAL A 41 -8.97 0.25 1.85
C VAL A 41 -7.57 0.62 2.32
N LEU A 42 -6.56 -0.06 1.80
CA LEU A 42 -5.15 0.27 1.97
C LEU A 42 -4.61 0.83 0.67
N ILE A 43 -4.30 2.12 0.65
CA ILE A 43 -3.74 2.81 -0.50
C ILE A 43 -2.25 2.98 -0.30
N GLN A 44 -1.44 2.47 -1.21
CA GLN A 44 -0.01 2.78 -1.28
C GLN A 44 0.20 3.89 -2.30
N ILE A 45 0.63 5.06 -1.85
CA ILE A 45 0.92 6.21 -2.70
C ILE A 45 2.39 6.24 -3.03
N GLY A 46 2.72 6.39 -4.32
CA GLY A 46 4.10 6.45 -4.80
C GLY A 46 4.18 6.38 -6.31
N GLY A 47 5.27 5.85 -6.84
CA GLY A 47 5.47 5.74 -8.29
C GLY A 47 6.55 4.75 -8.67
N ASN A 48 6.65 4.45 -9.96
CA ASN A 48 7.66 3.55 -10.51
C ASN A 48 9.10 4.09 -10.40
N TRP A 49 9.25 5.38 -10.14
CA TRP A 49 10.53 6.05 -9.88
C TRP A 49 11.08 5.81 -8.47
N CYS A 50 10.26 5.27 -7.56
CA CYS A 50 10.54 5.15 -6.13
C CYS A 50 10.96 3.72 -5.78
N PRO A 51 12.25 3.43 -5.52
CA PRO A 51 12.71 2.08 -5.19
C PRO A 51 12.05 1.47 -3.95
N TRP A 52 11.77 2.27 -2.93
CA TRP A 52 11.07 1.84 -1.72
C TRP A 52 9.61 1.48 -1.98
N CYS A 53 8.95 2.19 -2.90
CA CYS A 53 7.59 1.87 -3.34
C CYS A 53 7.54 0.49 -4.01
N LEU A 54 8.50 0.22 -4.89
CA LEU A 54 8.60 -1.07 -5.58
C LEU A 54 8.93 -2.21 -4.61
N ARG A 55 9.83 -1.97 -3.63
CA ARG A 55 10.13 -2.95 -2.57
C ARG A 55 8.91 -3.32 -1.74
N PHE A 56 8.15 -2.32 -1.29
CA PHE A 56 6.95 -2.62 -0.51
C PHE A 56 5.93 -3.37 -1.35
N HIS A 57 5.71 -2.97 -2.60
CA HIS A 57 4.79 -3.67 -3.50
C HIS A 57 5.20 -5.14 -3.70
N ALA A 58 6.49 -5.39 -3.92
CA ALA A 58 7.01 -6.75 -4.05
C ALA A 58 6.80 -7.56 -2.75
N MET A 59 7.04 -6.97 -1.57
CA MET A 59 6.80 -7.59 -0.28
C MET A 59 5.31 -7.89 -0.04
N ALA A 60 4.44 -6.94 -0.39
CA ALA A 60 2.98 -7.09 -0.24
C ALA A 60 2.41 -8.24 -1.08
N LYS A 61 3.08 -8.61 -2.17
CA LYS A 61 2.68 -9.69 -3.08
C LYS A 61 3.46 -10.99 -2.86
N GLY A 62 4.71 -10.89 -2.41
CA GLY A 62 5.63 -12.02 -2.34
C GLY A 62 5.86 -12.58 -0.93
N ALA A 63 5.60 -11.81 0.13
CA ALA A 63 5.73 -12.29 1.51
C ALA A 63 4.43 -12.96 1.97
N PRO A 64 4.38 -14.30 2.15
CA PRO A 64 3.11 -15.04 2.32
C PRO A 64 2.24 -14.52 3.47
N LYS A 65 2.83 -14.20 4.62
CA LYS A 65 2.10 -13.70 5.81
C LYS A 65 1.50 -12.32 5.56
N ILE A 66 2.23 -11.43 4.86
CA ILE A 66 1.78 -10.07 4.56
C ILE A 66 0.70 -10.12 3.48
N ASP A 67 0.93 -10.83 2.38
CA ASP A 67 -0.03 -10.99 1.30
C ASP A 67 -1.35 -11.60 1.82
N SER A 68 -1.27 -12.64 2.64
CA SER A 68 -2.45 -13.26 3.25
C SER A 68 -3.24 -12.27 4.11
N LEU A 69 -2.57 -11.50 4.96
CA LEU A 69 -3.20 -10.51 5.84
C LEU A 69 -3.83 -9.35 5.04
N ILE A 70 -3.12 -8.84 4.05
CA ILE A 70 -3.64 -7.80 3.16
C ILE A 70 -4.90 -8.29 2.45
N ARG A 71 -4.88 -9.48 1.88
CA ARG A 71 -6.06 -10.05 1.19
C ARG A 71 -7.22 -10.33 2.11
N ALA A 72 -6.95 -10.73 3.35
CA ALA A 72 -8.00 -11.00 4.34
C ALA A 72 -8.70 -9.71 4.79
N ASP A 73 -7.96 -8.66 5.09
CA ASP A 73 -8.44 -7.51 5.85
C ASP A 73 -8.59 -6.22 5.03
N TYR A 74 -7.97 -6.16 3.83
CA TYR A 74 -7.91 -4.93 3.05
C TYR A 74 -8.28 -5.13 1.58
N VAL A 75 -8.78 -4.05 0.99
CA VAL A 75 -8.71 -3.83 -0.46
C VAL A 75 -7.46 -2.99 -0.71
N TYR A 76 -6.41 -3.63 -1.23
CA TYR A 76 -5.13 -2.98 -1.50
C TYR A 76 -5.12 -2.39 -2.90
N THR A 77 -4.76 -1.11 -3.01
CA THR A 77 -4.66 -0.39 -4.27
C THR A 77 -3.45 0.56 -4.29
N LEU A 78 -3.01 0.91 -5.49
CA LEU A 78 -1.91 1.83 -5.72
C LEU A 78 -2.46 3.17 -6.20
N LEU A 79 -1.89 4.26 -5.71
CA LEU A 79 -2.14 5.59 -6.22
C LEU A 79 -0.84 6.19 -6.74
N ASN A 80 -0.81 6.51 -8.05
CA ASN A 80 0.37 7.09 -8.66
C ASN A 80 0.61 8.52 -8.17
N TYR A 81 1.87 8.81 -7.83
CA TYR A 81 2.42 10.14 -7.65
C TYR A 81 3.71 10.24 -8.44
N SER A 82 3.68 10.97 -9.55
CA SER A 82 4.84 11.13 -10.43
C SER A 82 4.91 12.55 -10.99
N LYS A 83 5.95 12.86 -11.76
CA LYS A 83 6.09 14.15 -12.42
C LYS A 83 4.93 14.43 -13.39
N GLU A 84 4.47 13.38 -14.07
CA GLU A 84 3.39 13.42 -15.06
C GLU A 84 2.02 13.61 -14.40
N ASN A 85 1.83 13.01 -13.23
CA ASN A 85 0.57 13.08 -12.51
C ASN A 85 0.80 12.99 -10.99
N LYS A 86 0.68 14.13 -10.32
CA LYS A 86 0.80 14.26 -8.85
C LYS A 86 -0.51 14.01 -8.11
N ASN A 87 -1.62 13.80 -8.84
CA ASN A 87 -2.94 13.59 -8.26
C ASN A 87 -3.29 14.59 -7.13
N PRO A 88 -3.23 15.92 -7.36
CA PRO A 88 -3.30 16.93 -6.30
C PRO A 88 -4.62 16.90 -5.53
N GLU A 89 -5.74 16.58 -6.19
CA GLU A 89 -7.04 16.46 -5.54
C GLU A 89 -7.08 15.27 -4.56
N MET A 90 -6.47 14.15 -4.93
CA MET A 90 -6.37 12.99 -4.05
C MET A 90 -5.44 13.28 -2.86
N MET A 91 -4.34 14.01 -3.10
CA MET A 91 -3.46 14.45 -2.00
C MET A 91 -4.21 15.34 -1.02
N LYS A 92 -5.00 16.30 -1.51
CA LYS A 92 -5.84 17.15 -0.66
C LYS A 92 -6.90 16.34 0.10
N GLN A 93 -7.57 15.42 -0.59
CA GLN A 93 -8.62 14.57 0.01
C GLN A 93 -8.08 13.73 1.18
N PHE A 94 -6.82 13.28 1.11
CA PHE A 94 -6.18 12.48 2.14
C PHE A 94 -5.29 13.29 3.09
N ASP A 95 -5.54 14.59 3.21
CA ASP A 95 -4.79 15.46 4.12
C ASP A 95 -3.28 15.50 3.83
N TYR A 96 -2.93 15.59 2.54
CA TYR A 96 -1.55 15.75 2.04
C TYR A 96 -0.55 14.72 2.57
N PRO A 97 -0.79 13.41 2.38
CA PRO A 97 0.07 12.36 2.90
C PRO A 97 1.49 12.39 2.32
N ASN A 98 1.67 12.99 1.14
CA ASN A 98 2.96 13.16 0.47
C ASN A 98 4.00 13.95 1.30
N ARG A 99 3.59 14.64 2.39
CA ARG A 99 4.51 15.29 3.32
C ARG A 99 5.43 14.32 4.07
N PHE A 100 5.07 13.03 4.14
CA PHE A 100 5.88 11.99 4.77
C PHE A 100 6.89 11.32 3.82
N GLY A 101 6.94 11.73 2.55
CA GLY A 101 7.74 11.04 1.53
C GLY A 101 7.02 9.83 0.93
N PHE A 102 7.78 8.90 0.29
CA PHE A 102 7.21 7.80 -0.47
C PHE A 102 7.95 6.46 -0.25
N PRO A 103 7.22 5.34 -0.23
CA PRO A 103 5.77 5.31 -0.25
C PRO A 103 5.18 5.88 1.02
N VAL A 104 3.95 6.34 0.95
CA VAL A 104 3.13 6.62 2.12
C VAL A 104 1.85 5.80 1.99
N PHE A 105 1.31 5.37 3.12
CA PHE A 105 0.10 4.55 3.14
C PHE A 105 -1.05 5.34 3.72
N VAL A 106 -2.22 5.18 3.10
CA VAL A 106 -3.48 5.72 3.58
C VAL A 106 -4.43 4.56 3.86
N VAL A 107 -5.00 4.54 5.05
CA VAL A 107 -6.05 3.58 5.43
C VAL A 107 -7.38 4.31 5.48
N LEU A 108 -8.35 3.82 4.72
CA LEU A 108 -9.73 4.31 4.75
C LEU A 108 -10.65 3.21 5.27
N ASP A 109 -11.73 3.62 5.93
CA ASP A 109 -12.84 2.69 6.14
C ASP A 109 -13.59 2.42 4.82
N LYS A 110 -14.53 1.49 4.85
CA LYS A 110 -15.34 1.12 3.67
C LYS A 110 -16.23 2.26 3.13
N ASN A 111 -16.40 3.35 3.89
CA ASN A 111 -17.16 4.53 3.47
C ASN A 111 -16.26 5.66 2.94
N GLY A 112 -14.94 5.45 2.94
CA GLY A 112 -13.97 6.43 2.47
C GLY A 112 -13.49 7.41 3.53
N LYS A 113 -13.85 7.20 4.81
CA LYS A 113 -13.33 8.00 5.92
C LYS A 113 -11.85 7.68 6.14
N LEU A 114 -11.03 8.71 6.21
CA LEU A 114 -9.61 8.58 6.55
C LEU A 114 -9.47 8.08 8.00
N LEU A 115 -8.80 6.95 8.18
CA LEU A 115 -8.52 6.35 9.47
C LEU A 115 -7.09 6.59 9.91
N HIS A 116 -6.13 6.49 8.98
CA HIS A 116 -4.72 6.59 9.30
C HIS A 116 -3.87 6.94 8.08
N ILE A 117 -2.78 7.66 8.32
CA ILE A 117 -1.69 7.88 7.37
C ILE A 117 -0.42 7.29 7.98
N GLN A 118 0.19 6.32 7.32
CA GLN A 118 1.42 5.65 7.78
C GLN A 118 2.62 6.11 6.96
N ASP A 119 3.57 6.72 7.64
CA ASP A 119 4.92 6.95 7.12
C ASP A 119 5.63 5.60 6.93
N SER A 120 6.11 5.34 5.71
CA SER A 120 6.81 4.08 5.40
C SER A 120 8.15 3.94 6.11
N GLY A 121 8.81 5.05 6.45
CA GLY A 121 10.07 5.04 7.19
C GLY A 121 9.95 4.34 8.54
N MET A 122 8.80 4.44 9.18
CA MET A 122 8.51 3.74 10.43
C MET A 122 8.41 2.22 10.28
N LEU A 123 8.27 1.72 9.06
CA LEU A 123 8.15 0.29 8.73
C LEU A 123 9.49 -0.31 8.25
N GLU A 124 10.52 0.51 8.11
CA GLU A 124 11.84 0.08 7.64
C GLU A 124 12.59 -0.72 8.70
N HIS A 125 13.44 -1.62 8.22
CA HIS A 125 14.37 -2.36 9.07
C HIS A 125 15.54 -1.43 9.48
N CYS A 126 15.96 -1.50 10.74
CA CYS A 126 16.99 -0.60 11.27
C CYS A 126 18.42 -0.93 10.82
N GLN A 127 18.69 -2.18 10.37
CA GLN A 127 20.04 -2.64 10.06
C GLN A 127 20.26 -3.00 8.59
N VAL A 128 19.19 -3.35 7.87
CA VAL A 128 19.27 -3.77 6.47
C VAL A 128 18.32 -2.95 5.60
N LYS A 129 18.66 -2.78 4.33
CA LYS A 129 17.87 -2.03 3.37
C LYS A 129 16.60 -2.80 2.99
N GLY A 130 15.48 -2.46 3.60
CA GLY A 130 14.19 -3.11 3.34
C GLY A 130 13.19 -2.81 4.45
N TYR A 131 12.01 -3.43 4.34
CA TYR A 131 10.96 -3.33 5.35
C TYR A 131 11.08 -4.44 6.38
N ASP A 132 10.75 -4.11 7.63
CA ASP A 132 10.66 -5.06 8.73
C ASP A 132 9.28 -5.74 8.69
N THR A 133 9.30 -7.06 8.51
CA THR A 133 8.07 -7.87 8.41
C THR A 133 7.19 -7.73 9.65
N THR A 134 7.80 -7.65 10.85
CA THR A 134 7.05 -7.54 12.12
C THR A 134 6.36 -6.18 12.21
N LYS A 135 7.08 -5.10 11.88
CA LYS A 135 6.50 -3.75 11.87
C LYS A 135 5.35 -3.63 10.86
N VAL A 136 5.51 -4.18 9.64
CA VAL A 136 4.46 -4.18 8.62
C VAL A 136 3.24 -4.99 9.08
N LEU A 137 3.44 -6.19 9.63
CA LEU A 137 2.33 -6.99 10.16
C LEU A 137 1.62 -6.30 11.33
N THR A 138 2.37 -5.62 12.21
CA THR A 138 1.81 -4.86 13.32
C THR A 138 0.95 -3.70 12.81
N PHE A 139 1.47 -2.91 11.86
CA PHE A 139 0.71 -1.85 11.21
C PHE A 139 -0.61 -2.37 10.64
N LEU A 140 -0.55 -3.42 9.82
CA LEU A 140 -1.74 -3.99 9.18
C LEU A 140 -2.76 -4.53 10.19
N LYS A 141 -2.30 -5.16 11.27
CA LYS A 141 -3.20 -5.70 12.32
C LYS A 141 -3.87 -4.60 13.14
N MET A 142 -3.21 -3.47 13.35
CA MET A 142 -3.76 -2.37 14.15
C MET A 142 -4.82 -1.55 13.45
N TRP A 143 -4.88 -1.60 12.12
CA TRP A 143 -5.78 -0.75 11.33
C TRP A 143 -6.81 -1.54 10.51
N ASN A 144 -7.00 -2.83 10.78
CA ASN A 144 -8.07 -3.61 10.15
C ASN A 144 -9.44 -3.36 10.82
N VAL A 145 -10.50 -3.86 10.20
CA VAL A 145 -11.89 -3.69 10.69
C VAL A 145 -12.04 -4.21 12.12
N LYS A 146 -11.43 -5.38 12.40
CA LYS A 146 -11.53 -6.02 13.73
C LYS A 146 -10.86 -5.18 14.81
N ALA A 147 -9.67 -4.63 14.55
CA ALA A 147 -8.93 -3.85 15.54
C ALA A 147 -9.66 -2.56 15.92
N LEU A 148 -10.45 -1.99 15.01
CA LEU A 148 -11.21 -0.76 15.26
C LEU A 148 -12.65 -1.01 15.72
N ASP A 149 -13.04 -2.28 15.89
CA ASP A 149 -14.33 -2.62 16.48
C ASP A 149 -14.25 -2.47 18.00
N PRO A 150 -15.02 -1.55 18.62
CA PRO A 150 -15.04 -1.35 20.07
C PRO A 150 -15.28 -2.63 20.87
N ALA A 151 -16.03 -3.59 20.33
CA ALA A 151 -16.28 -4.86 20.99
C ALA A 151 -15.02 -5.68 21.26
N THR A 152 -13.93 -5.46 20.46
CA THR A 152 -12.69 -6.22 20.60
C THR A 152 -11.80 -5.74 21.75
N TYR A 153 -11.98 -4.49 22.25
CA TYR A 153 -11.13 -3.90 23.30
C TYR A 153 -11.89 -3.38 24.54
N GLN A 154 -13.22 -3.45 24.56
CA GLN A 154 -14.03 -3.04 25.71
C GLN A 154 -13.79 -3.85 27.00
N GLY A 155 -13.02 -4.94 26.94
CA GLY A 155 -12.67 -5.73 28.12
C GLY A 155 -11.19 -5.68 28.49
N SER A 156 -10.35 -4.93 27.76
CA SER A 156 -8.88 -4.99 27.86
C SER A 156 -8.29 -4.19 29.02
N PHE A 157 -9.09 -3.44 29.76
CA PHE A 157 -8.64 -2.58 30.87
C PHE A 157 -9.24 -3.04 32.24
N LYS A 158 -9.33 -4.35 32.44
CA LYS A 158 -9.65 -4.92 33.76
C LYS A 158 -8.40 -5.23 34.54
#